data_d8c69c23d9a8b9acd7710e5ba2473335
#
_entry.id   d8c69c23d9a8b9acd7710e5ba2473335
#
_cell.length_a   1.000
_cell.length_b   1.000
_cell.length_c   1.000
_cell.angle_alpha   90.00
_cell.angle_beta   90.00
_cell.angle_gamma   90.00
#
_symmetry.space_group_name_H-M   'P 1'
#
loop_
_entity.id
_entity.type
_entity.pdbx_description
1 polymer ?
#
loop_
_entity_poly.entity_id
_entity_poly.type
_entity_poly.pdbx_seq_one_letter_code
_entity_poly.pdbx_strand_id
1 'polypeptide(L)'
;MEKFTKTILLRDGTGVCIRPIEKEDGPALLSFFRALPEDDRLFLKEDVTNKDVINRWMEELNFDKVIAIVAEKDSAIIGDATLHLSQRGWHKHMAEIRCVVSREFQQKGLGTALMRELVAHAVEKRILKLSATMMDTQKSAQRAFERIGFKKEAELKDFVMDINGKYHNMVIMVNDVSELWKKMEDLLHYYDIRTMH
;
A
#
# COMPACT_ATOMS: atom_id res chain seq x y z
N MET A 1 7.46 0.23 14.54
CA MET A 1 8.18 0.11 13.24
C MET A 1 9.50 0.86 13.39
N GLU A 2 10.63 0.29 12.97
CA GLU A 2 11.88 1.03 12.94
C GLU A 2 11.77 2.22 11.98
N LYS A 3 12.35 3.36 12.38
CA LYS A 3 12.43 4.53 11.47
C LYS A 3 13.37 4.18 10.34
N PHE A 4 12.88 4.22 9.12
CA PHE A 4 13.70 4.12 7.92
C PHE A 4 13.42 5.31 7.01
N THR A 5 14.40 5.67 6.22
CA THR A 5 14.26 6.69 5.18
C THR A 5 15.00 6.16 3.95
N LYS A 6 14.28 6.04 2.85
CA LYS A 6 14.79 5.45 1.63
C LYS A 6 14.61 6.41 0.47
N THR A 7 15.70 6.86 -0.12
CA THR A 7 15.64 7.64 -1.36
C THR A 7 15.64 6.71 -2.56
N ILE A 8 14.70 6.91 -3.47
CA ILE A 8 14.58 6.19 -4.72
C ILE A 8 14.61 7.17 -5.90
N LEU A 9 15.02 6.68 -7.06
CA LEU A 9 14.87 7.38 -8.33
C LEU A 9 13.69 6.77 -9.10
N LEU A 10 12.75 7.63 -9.49
CA LEU A 10 11.66 7.25 -10.38
C LEU A 10 12.21 7.06 -11.82
N ARG A 11 11.38 6.50 -12.71
CA ARG A 11 11.79 6.23 -14.11
C ARG A 11 12.21 7.46 -14.90
N ASP A 12 11.71 8.64 -14.53
CA ASP A 12 12.07 9.93 -15.14
C ASP A 12 13.27 10.61 -14.46
N GLY A 13 13.95 9.91 -13.53
CA GLY A 13 15.07 10.45 -12.77
C GLY A 13 14.70 11.29 -11.55
N THR A 14 13.40 11.46 -11.27
CA THR A 14 12.95 12.21 -10.08
C THR A 14 13.35 11.47 -8.80
N GLY A 15 14.06 12.14 -7.91
CA GLY A 15 14.37 11.66 -6.56
C GLY A 15 13.16 11.81 -5.64
N VAL A 16 12.83 10.75 -4.89
CA VAL A 16 11.71 10.71 -3.95
C VAL A 16 12.15 10.01 -2.67
N CYS A 17 11.73 10.54 -1.53
CA CYS A 17 11.95 9.94 -0.22
C CYS A 17 10.74 9.10 0.17
N ILE A 18 10.96 7.83 0.56
CA ILE A 18 9.93 6.97 1.17
C ILE A 18 10.28 6.80 2.65
N ARG A 19 9.31 7.05 3.51
CA ARG A 19 9.45 6.95 4.96
C ARG A 19 8.14 6.54 5.65
N PRO A 20 8.20 6.04 6.89
CA PRO A 20 7.00 5.91 7.71
C PRO A 20 6.30 7.25 7.87
N ILE A 21 4.96 7.20 7.98
CA ILE A 21 4.18 8.36 8.35
C ILE A 21 4.45 8.72 9.82
N GLU A 22 4.48 10.00 10.12
CA GLU A 22 4.59 10.55 11.49
C GLU A 22 3.31 11.31 11.86
N LYS A 23 3.07 11.52 13.15
CA LYS A 23 1.85 12.22 13.60
C LYS A 23 1.76 13.65 13.08
N GLU A 24 2.90 14.27 12.89
CA GLU A 24 3.08 15.62 12.37
C GLU A 24 2.72 15.76 10.88
N ASP A 25 2.62 14.65 10.15
CA ASP A 25 2.27 14.63 8.72
C ASP A 25 0.80 14.96 8.45
N GLY A 26 -0.06 14.99 9.47
CA GLY A 26 -1.50 15.20 9.30
C GLY A 26 -1.87 16.35 8.35
N PRO A 27 -1.33 17.58 8.51
CA PRO A 27 -1.59 18.69 7.61
C PRO A 27 -1.12 18.45 6.17
N ALA A 28 0.05 17.84 5.97
CA ALA A 28 0.60 17.53 4.66
C ALA A 28 -0.21 16.43 3.98
N LEU A 29 -0.62 15.41 4.73
CA LEU A 29 -1.48 14.33 4.26
C LEU A 29 -2.86 14.83 3.83
N LEU A 30 -3.47 15.73 4.64
CA LEU A 30 -4.74 16.38 4.27
C LEU A 30 -4.61 17.18 2.97
N SER A 31 -3.51 17.93 2.82
CA SER A 31 -3.23 18.70 1.61
C SER A 31 -3.08 17.79 0.40
N PHE A 32 -2.36 16.68 0.54
CA PHE A 32 -2.20 15.65 -0.50
C PHE A 32 -3.55 15.10 -0.94
N PHE A 33 -4.40 14.65 0.00
CA PHE A 33 -5.70 14.07 -0.36
C PHE A 33 -6.66 15.09 -0.99
N ARG A 34 -6.64 16.35 -0.53
CA ARG A 34 -7.46 17.42 -1.14
C ARG A 34 -7.04 17.80 -2.55
N ALA A 35 -5.73 17.64 -2.87
CA ALA A 35 -5.20 17.87 -4.20
C ALA A 35 -5.52 16.73 -5.19
N LEU A 36 -5.91 15.56 -4.71
CA LEU A 36 -6.32 14.45 -5.58
C LEU A 36 -7.63 14.80 -6.30
N PRO A 37 -7.77 14.45 -7.58
CA PRO A 37 -9.04 14.50 -8.27
C PRO A 37 -10.11 13.69 -7.54
N GLU A 38 -11.36 14.13 -7.67
CA GLU A 38 -12.50 13.48 -7.02
C GLU A 38 -12.60 12.00 -7.39
N ASP A 39 -12.47 11.68 -8.67
CA ASP A 39 -12.46 10.30 -9.17
C ASP A 39 -11.42 9.40 -8.50
N ASP A 40 -10.24 9.94 -8.15
CA ASP A 40 -9.18 9.17 -7.50
C ASP A 40 -9.47 8.95 -6.00
N ARG A 41 -10.26 9.85 -5.38
CA ARG A 41 -10.67 9.76 -3.97
C ARG A 41 -11.80 8.76 -3.72
N LEU A 42 -12.60 8.44 -4.75
CA LEU A 42 -13.72 7.49 -4.67
C LEU A 42 -13.31 6.09 -4.20
N PHE A 43 -12.06 5.74 -4.39
CA PHE A 43 -11.53 4.43 -4.00
C PHE A 43 -11.09 4.38 -2.53
N LEU A 44 -11.21 5.50 -1.83
CA LEU A 44 -10.85 5.62 -0.42
C LEU A 44 -12.09 5.34 0.43
N LYS A 45 -11.93 4.54 1.47
CA LYS A 45 -13.07 4.05 2.28
C LYS A 45 -13.70 5.11 3.18
N GLU A 46 -13.04 6.27 3.34
CA GLU A 46 -13.49 7.38 4.17
C GLU A 46 -13.32 8.71 3.41
N ASP A 47 -13.99 9.74 3.86
CA ASP A 47 -13.81 11.09 3.31
C ASP A 47 -12.48 11.69 3.80
N VAL A 48 -11.43 11.44 3.04
CA VAL A 48 -10.07 11.92 3.33
C VAL A 48 -9.89 13.45 3.14
N THR A 49 -10.91 14.16 2.65
CA THR A 49 -10.89 15.63 2.59
C THR A 49 -11.33 16.27 3.90
N ASN A 50 -11.92 15.48 4.79
CA ASN A 50 -12.33 15.89 6.11
C ASN A 50 -11.12 15.86 7.07
N LYS A 51 -10.81 17.03 7.66
CA LYS A 51 -9.72 17.18 8.62
C LYS A 51 -9.85 16.26 9.83
N ASP A 52 -11.08 16.01 10.30
CA ASP A 52 -11.31 15.20 11.49
C ASP A 52 -10.98 13.72 11.26
N VAL A 53 -11.20 13.23 10.01
CA VAL A 53 -10.78 11.89 9.61
C VAL A 53 -9.27 11.76 9.67
N ILE A 54 -8.53 12.72 9.09
CA ILE A 54 -7.06 12.70 9.11
C ILE A 54 -6.52 12.84 10.53
N ASN A 55 -7.07 13.75 11.33
CA ASN A 55 -6.66 13.91 12.75
C ASN A 55 -6.84 12.59 13.52
N ARG A 56 -8.01 11.94 13.38
CA ARG A 56 -8.25 10.63 14.00
C ARG A 56 -7.21 9.59 13.56
N TRP A 57 -6.87 9.53 12.28
CA TRP A 57 -5.84 8.60 11.79
C TRP A 57 -4.48 8.86 12.44
N MET A 58 -4.10 10.13 12.61
CA MET A 58 -2.84 10.50 13.26
C MET A 58 -2.84 10.22 14.76
N GLU A 59 -3.97 10.43 15.44
CA GLU A 59 -4.13 10.13 16.87
C GLU A 59 -4.11 8.62 17.14
N GLU A 60 -4.80 7.85 16.30
CA GLU A 60 -4.91 6.39 16.39
C GLU A 60 -3.76 5.64 15.70
N LEU A 61 -2.73 6.35 15.24
CA LEU A 61 -1.61 5.74 14.51
C LEU A 61 -0.96 4.63 15.34
N ASN A 62 -1.12 3.39 14.85
CA ASN A 62 -0.63 2.19 15.50
C ASN A 62 -0.08 1.22 14.48
N PHE A 63 1.24 1.12 14.39
CA PHE A 63 1.94 0.25 13.44
C PHE A 63 1.77 -1.26 13.69
N ASP A 64 1.15 -1.66 14.79
CA ASP A 64 0.71 -3.05 14.99
C ASP A 64 -0.61 -3.37 14.31
N LYS A 65 -1.36 -2.32 13.89
CA LYS A 65 -2.61 -2.46 13.16
C LYS A 65 -2.49 -2.03 11.71
N VAL A 66 -1.80 -0.92 11.46
CA VAL A 66 -1.63 -0.34 10.13
C VAL A 66 -0.20 0.12 9.96
N ILE A 67 0.53 -0.46 9.02
CA ILE A 67 1.81 0.07 8.57
C ILE A 67 1.52 1.10 7.50
N ALA A 68 1.85 2.35 7.77
CA ALA A 68 1.62 3.47 6.88
C ALA A 68 2.95 4.13 6.49
N ILE A 69 3.15 4.31 5.20
CA ILE A 69 4.32 4.95 4.60
C ILE A 69 3.91 6.04 3.62
N VAL A 70 4.70 7.08 3.53
CA VAL A 70 4.50 8.18 2.60
C VAL A 70 5.67 8.31 1.65
N ALA A 71 5.38 8.80 0.46
CA ALA A 71 6.39 9.29 -0.48
C ALA A 71 6.40 10.81 -0.43
N GLU A 72 7.57 11.38 -0.23
CA GLU A 72 7.79 12.82 -0.09
C GLU A 72 8.75 13.34 -1.17
N LYS A 73 8.41 14.48 -1.73
CA LYS A 73 9.28 15.26 -2.60
C LYS A 73 9.11 16.74 -2.27
N ASP A 74 10.23 17.46 -2.11
CA ASP A 74 10.26 18.90 -1.80
C ASP A 74 9.32 19.27 -0.62
N SER A 75 9.35 18.45 0.45
CA SER A 75 8.51 18.56 1.66
C SER A 75 7.00 18.38 1.41
N ALA A 76 6.58 17.92 0.24
CA ALA A 76 5.19 17.60 -0.06
C ALA A 76 4.99 16.09 -0.14
N ILE A 77 3.90 15.58 0.46
CA ILE A 77 3.48 14.19 0.28
C ILE A 77 2.91 14.06 -1.13
N ILE A 78 3.44 13.10 -1.89
CA ILE A 78 3.05 12.81 -3.27
C ILE A 78 2.49 11.40 -3.45
N GLY A 79 2.52 10.60 -2.39
CA GLY A 79 1.95 9.27 -2.34
C GLY A 79 1.80 8.78 -0.91
N ASP A 80 0.76 7.98 -0.68
CA ASP A 80 0.44 7.30 0.56
C ASP A 80 0.21 5.83 0.29
N ALA A 81 0.75 4.97 1.15
CA ALA A 81 0.48 3.54 1.06
C ALA A 81 0.38 2.91 2.45
N THR A 82 -0.60 2.04 2.62
CA THR A 82 -0.92 1.42 3.90
C THR A 82 -1.09 -0.08 3.79
N LEU A 83 -0.63 -0.79 4.81
CA LEU A 83 -0.82 -2.22 5.02
C LEU A 83 -1.67 -2.41 6.27
N HIS A 84 -2.93 -2.78 6.08
CA HIS A 84 -3.88 -3.04 7.15
C HIS A 84 -3.78 -4.48 7.63
N LEU A 85 -3.26 -4.69 8.83
CA LEU A 85 -3.05 -6.01 9.42
C LEU A 85 -4.33 -6.52 10.09
N SER A 86 -4.74 -7.74 9.76
CA SER A 86 -5.86 -8.39 10.43
C SER A 86 -5.46 -8.86 11.82
N GLN A 87 -6.16 -8.39 12.86
CA GLN A 87 -5.77 -8.60 14.27
C GLN A 87 -6.32 -9.89 14.87
N ARG A 88 -7.39 -10.47 14.33
CA ARG A 88 -8.16 -11.52 15.03
C ARG A 88 -8.62 -12.66 14.11
N GLY A 89 -8.81 -13.83 14.73
CA GLY A 89 -9.44 -15.00 14.12
C GLY A 89 -8.62 -15.61 13.00
N TRP A 90 -9.32 -16.19 12.05
CA TRP A 90 -8.81 -16.91 10.90
C TRP A 90 -8.12 -16.03 9.85
N HIS A 91 -8.23 -14.68 9.96
CA HIS A 91 -7.60 -13.73 9.06
C HIS A 91 -6.20 -13.24 9.53
N LYS A 92 -5.68 -13.66 10.68
CA LYS A 92 -4.41 -13.14 11.25
C LYS A 92 -3.20 -13.20 10.31
N HIS A 93 -3.23 -14.12 9.35
CA HIS A 93 -2.19 -14.31 8.36
C HIS A 93 -2.38 -13.42 7.12
N MET A 94 -3.37 -12.54 7.14
CA MET A 94 -3.76 -11.70 6.00
C MET A 94 -3.57 -10.22 6.31
N ALA A 95 -3.29 -9.44 5.25
CA ALA A 95 -3.32 -7.99 5.30
C ALA A 95 -3.85 -7.42 3.98
N GLU A 96 -4.39 -6.20 4.03
CA GLU A 96 -4.86 -5.47 2.86
C GLU A 96 -3.89 -4.33 2.55
N ILE A 97 -3.42 -4.25 1.30
CA ILE A 97 -2.62 -3.12 0.81
C ILE A 97 -3.54 -2.10 0.15
N ARG A 98 -3.31 -0.82 0.48
CA ARG A 98 -3.87 0.34 -0.20
C ARG A 98 -2.74 1.26 -0.61
N CYS A 99 -2.86 1.88 -1.79
CA CYS A 99 -1.83 2.79 -2.30
C CYS A 99 -2.48 3.86 -3.17
N VAL A 100 -2.13 5.09 -2.88
CA VAL A 100 -2.57 6.28 -3.63
C VAL A 100 -1.35 7.09 -4.04
N VAL A 101 -1.30 7.53 -5.29
CA VAL A 101 -0.21 8.36 -5.83
C VAL A 101 -0.81 9.51 -6.60
N SER A 102 -0.33 10.74 -6.37
CA SER A 102 -0.77 11.90 -7.12
C SER A 102 -0.58 11.70 -8.63
N ARG A 103 -1.51 12.21 -9.44
CA ARG A 103 -1.53 11.97 -10.91
C ARG A 103 -0.21 12.31 -11.59
N GLU A 104 0.45 13.36 -11.15
CA GLU A 104 1.73 13.82 -11.69
C GLU A 104 2.84 12.77 -11.54
N PHE A 105 2.79 11.93 -10.50
CA PHE A 105 3.80 10.90 -10.20
C PHE A 105 3.34 9.48 -10.56
N GLN A 106 2.14 9.33 -11.14
CA GLN A 106 1.68 8.04 -11.65
C GLN A 106 2.51 7.60 -12.86
N GLN A 107 2.48 6.28 -13.14
CA GLN A 107 3.21 5.63 -14.24
C GLN A 107 4.74 5.77 -14.22
N LYS A 108 5.32 6.50 -13.25
CA LYS A 108 6.76 6.68 -13.05
C LYS A 108 7.40 5.61 -12.14
N GLY A 109 6.60 4.66 -11.64
CA GLY A 109 7.08 3.56 -10.79
C GLY A 109 6.88 3.79 -9.28
N LEU A 110 6.43 4.98 -8.84
CA LEU A 110 6.27 5.31 -7.43
C LEU A 110 5.34 4.34 -6.69
N GLY A 111 4.12 4.11 -7.22
CA GLY A 111 3.19 3.18 -6.58
C GLY A 111 3.76 1.77 -6.44
N THR A 112 4.49 1.28 -7.45
CA THR A 112 5.16 -0.02 -7.38
C THR A 112 6.23 -0.05 -6.30
N ALA A 113 7.00 1.04 -6.11
CA ALA A 113 8.02 1.14 -5.08
C ALA A 113 7.40 1.14 -3.68
N LEU A 114 6.35 1.94 -3.45
CA LEU A 114 5.60 1.96 -2.19
C LEU A 114 5.02 0.59 -1.84
N MET A 115 4.37 -0.06 -2.80
CA MET A 115 3.78 -1.38 -2.57
C MET A 115 4.84 -2.45 -2.28
N ARG A 116 6.01 -2.41 -2.95
CA ARG A 116 7.13 -3.33 -2.65
C ARG A 116 7.65 -3.15 -1.23
N GLU A 117 7.72 -1.92 -0.74
CA GLU A 117 8.12 -1.64 0.64
C GLU A 117 7.11 -2.26 1.63
N LEU A 118 5.81 -2.12 1.38
CA LEU A 118 4.78 -2.77 2.20
C LEU A 118 4.82 -4.30 2.14
N VAL A 119 5.13 -4.88 0.98
CA VAL A 119 5.32 -6.34 0.85
C VAL A 119 6.52 -6.80 1.70
N ALA A 120 7.63 -6.05 1.72
CA ALA A 120 8.76 -6.36 2.58
C ALA A 120 8.36 -6.35 4.07
N HIS A 121 7.62 -5.33 4.52
CA HIS A 121 7.09 -5.29 5.88
C HIS A 121 6.08 -6.41 6.18
N ALA A 122 5.26 -6.81 5.21
CA ALA A 122 4.36 -7.95 5.37
C ALA A 122 5.16 -9.25 5.61
N VAL A 123 6.25 -9.44 4.87
CA VAL A 123 7.17 -10.56 5.07
C VAL A 123 7.78 -10.51 6.47
N GLU A 124 8.32 -9.39 6.93
CA GLU A 124 8.85 -9.20 8.28
C GLU A 124 7.83 -9.53 9.38
N LYS A 125 6.56 -9.15 9.18
CA LYS A 125 5.44 -9.43 10.09
C LYS A 125 4.85 -10.85 9.94
N ARG A 126 5.43 -11.72 9.13
CA ARG A 126 4.96 -13.09 8.84
C ARG A 126 3.54 -13.15 8.31
N ILE A 127 3.13 -12.16 7.54
CA ILE A 127 1.87 -12.21 6.78
C ILE A 127 2.06 -13.16 5.61
N LEU A 128 1.08 -14.00 5.36
CA LEU A 128 1.14 -15.02 4.30
C LEU A 128 0.33 -14.64 3.07
N LYS A 129 -0.73 -13.87 3.25
CA LYS A 129 -1.62 -13.45 2.15
C LYS A 129 -1.82 -11.94 2.17
N LEU A 130 -1.66 -11.32 1.02
CA LEU A 130 -1.96 -9.91 0.81
C LEU A 130 -3.13 -9.79 -0.14
N SER A 131 -4.06 -8.90 0.17
CA SER A 131 -5.17 -8.56 -0.69
C SER A 131 -5.15 -7.08 -1.08
N ALA A 132 -5.76 -6.78 -2.21
CA ALA A 132 -6.09 -5.42 -2.63
C ALA A 132 -7.45 -5.45 -3.34
N THR A 133 -8.27 -4.46 -3.10
CA THR A 133 -9.58 -4.32 -3.75
C THR A 133 -9.62 -3.03 -4.55
N MET A 134 -10.21 -3.08 -5.75
CA MET A 134 -10.31 -1.95 -6.66
C MET A 134 -11.48 -2.09 -7.62
N MET A 135 -11.91 -1.00 -8.23
CA MET A 135 -12.88 -1.06 -9.30
C MET A 135 -12.26 -1.63 -10.58
N ASP A 136 -13.06 -2.27 -11.40
CA ASP A 136 -12.64 -2.83 -12.70
C ASP A 136 -12.09 -1.77 -13.66
N THR A 137 -12.51 -0.51 -13.50
CA THR A 137 -12.02 0.64 -14.27
C THR A 137 -10.58 1.04 -13.95
N GLN A 138 -10.04 0.68 -12.77
CA GLN A 138 -8.68 1.03 -12.33
C GLN A 138 -7.59 0.15 -12.97
N LYS A 139 -7.54 0.08 -14.30
CA LYS A 139 -6.62 -0.81 -15.04
C LYS A 139 -5.13 -0.55 -14.78
N SER A 140 -4.75 0.70 -14.51
CA SER A 140 -3.36 1.06 -14.17
C SER A 140 -2.95 0.52 -12.81
N ALA A 141 -3.84 0.57 -11.83
CA ALA A 141 -3.62 0.00 -10.51
C ALA A 141 -3.52 -1.53 -10.60
N GLN A 142 -4.44 -2.20 -11.30
CA GLN A 142 -4.38 -3.66 -11.52
C GLN A 142 -3.01 -4.07 -12.06
N ARG A 143 -2.53 -3.43 -13.15
CA ARG A 143 -1.21 -3.70 -13.72
C ARG A 143 -0.05 -3.42 -12.76
N ALA A 144 -0.18 -2.42 -11.87
CA ALA A 144 0.85 -2.14 -10.88
C ALA A 144 0.93 -3.25 -9.82
N PHE A 145 -0.21 -3.76 -9.37
CA PHE A 145 -0.30 -4.90 -8.46
C PHE A 145 0.19 -6.21 -9.10
N GLU A 146 -0.15 -6.47 -10.37
CA GLU A 146 0.36 -7.63 -11.11
C GLU A 146 1.90 -7.67 -11.16
N ARG A 147 2.55 -6.51 -11.36
CA ARG A 147 4.03 -6.40 -11.40
C ARG A 147 4.72 -6.76 -10.09
N ILE A 148 4.02 -6.75 -8.98
CA ILE A 148 4.53 -7.15 -7.67
C ILE A 148 3.99 -8.51 -7.21
N GLY A 149 3.41 -9.27 -8.15
CA GLY A 149 3.03 -10.66 -7.92
C GLY A 149 1.59 -10.88 -7.47
N PHE A 150 0.75 -9.85 -7.45
CA PHE A 150 -0.69 -10.06 -7.24
C PHE A 150 -1.34 -10.67 -8.47
N LYS A 151 -2.32 -11.52 -8.21
CA LYS A 151 -3.19 -12.12 -9.24
C LYS A 151 -4.63 -11.74 -8.96
N LYS A 152 -5.40 -11.55 -10.01
CA LYS A 152 -6.85 -11.37 -9.89
C LYS A 152 -7.46 -12.69 -9.41
N GLU A 153 -8.05 -12.68 -8.24
CA GLU A 153 -8.67 -13.84 -7.60
C GLU A 153 -10.18 -13.89 -7.85
N ALA A 154 -10.82 -12.73 -7.81
CA ALA A 154 -12.26 -12.62 -8.03
C ALA A 154 -12.64 -11.29 -8.67
N GLU A 155 -13.83 -11.29 -9.29
CA GLU A 155 -14.52 -10.09 -9.73
C GLU A 155 -15.98 -10.20 -9.30
N LEU A 156 -16.42 -9.27 -8.48
CA LEU A 156 -17.81 -9.19 -8.00
C LEU A 156 -18.56 -8.20 -8.88
N LYS A 157 -19.53 -8.71 -9.63
CA LYS A 157 -20.29 -7.91 -10.59
C LYS A 157 -21.16 -6.88 -9.88
N ASP A 158 -21.16 -5.63 -10.38
CA ASP A 158 -22.00 -4.52 -9.93
C ASP A 158 -21.94 -4.30 -8.40
N PHE A 159 -20.77 -4.50 -7.78
CA PHE A 159 -20.62 -4.57 -6.33
C PHE A 159 -20.29 -3.21 -5.68
N VAL A 160 -19.70 -2.30 -6.44
CA VAL A 160 -19.33 -0.95 -5.99
C VAL A 160 -19.99 0.10 -6.87
N MET A 161 -20.16 1.30 -6.34
CA MET A 161 -20.85 2.39 -7.01
C MET A 161 -19.96 3.65 -7.00
N ASP A 162 -19.86 4.33 -8.14
CA ASP A 162 -19.15 5.60 -8.22
C ASP A 162 -20.02 6.79 -7.72
N ILE A 163 -19.44 7.97 -7.64
CA ILE A 163 -20.14 9.19 -7.17
C ILE A 163 -21.36 9.56 -8.01
N ASN A 164 -21.42 9.11 -9.26
CA ASN A 164 -22.53 9.38 -10.16
C ASN A 164 -23.66 8.35 -10.02
N GLY A 165 -23.52 7.42 -9.06
CA GLY A 165 -24.48 6.35 -8.83
C GLY A 165 -24.37 5.19 -9.82
N LYS A 166 -23.29 5.12 -10.63
CA LYS A 166 -23.07 4.03 -11.59
C LYS A 166 -22.39 2.87 -10.90
N TYR A 167 -22.92 1.66 -11.10
CA TYR A 167 -22.34 0.42 -10.60
C TYR A 167 -21.12 0.00 -11.42
N HIS A 168 -20.14 -0.55 -10.72
CA HIS A 168 -18.90 -1.11 -11.27
C HIS A 168 -18.60 -2.44 -10.60
N ASN A 169 -17.83 -3.27 -11.29
CA ASN A 169 -17.36 -4.51 -10.70
C ASN A 169 -16.23 -4.21 -9.70
N MET A 170 -16.24 -4.95 -8.59
CA MET A 170 -15.11 -4.96 -7.66
C MET A 170 -14.14 -6.09 -8.01
N VAL A 171 -12.89 -5.74 -8.29
CA VAL A 171 -11.81 -6.69 -8.52
C VAL A 171 -11.08 -6.93 -7.21
N ILE A 172 -10.91 -8.20 -6.85
CA ILE A 172 -10.12 -8.64 -5.70
C ILE A 172 -8.83 -9.25 -6.25
N MET A 173 -7.71 -8.68 -5.84
CA MET A 173 -6.38 -9.19 -6.18
C MET A 173 -5.70 -9.74 -4.93
N VAL A 174 -4.98 -10.84 -5.06
CA VAL A 174 -4.30 -11.53 -3.96
C VAL A 174 -2.86 -11.83 -4.33
N ASN A 175 -1.95 -11.69 -3.36
CA ASN A 175 -0.58 -12.16 -3.44
C ASN A 175 -0.33 -13.18 -2.31
N ASP A 176 0.16 -14.34 -2.66
CA ASP A 176 0.64 -15.35 -1.72
C ASP A 176 2.14 -15.14 -1.46
N VAL A 177 2.45 -14.50 -0.33
CA VAL A 177 3.84 -14.25 0.06
C VAL A 177 4.49 -15.41 0.80
N SER A 178 3.77 -16.52 1.02
CA SER A 178 4.30 -17.71 1.71
C SER A 178 5.45 -18.38 0.95
N GLU A 179 5.44 -18.29 -0.38
CA GLU A 179 6.58 -18.79 -1.19
C GLU A 179 7.85 -17.96 -0.99
N LEU A 180 7.74 -16.65 -0.76
CA LEU A 180 8.88 -15.79 -0.43
C LEU A 180 9.47 -16.19 0.93
N TRP A 181 8.63 -16.52 1.90
CA TRP A 181 9.03 -17.04 3.21
C TRP A 181 9.86 -18.32 3.07
N LYS A 182 9.33 -19.31 2.35
CA LYS A 182 10.03 -20.59 2.12
C LYS A 182 11.41 -20.38 1.51
N LYS A 183 11.49 -19.53 0.47
CA LYS A 183 12.77 -19.20 -0.17
C LYS A 183 13.76 -18.52 0.78
N MET A 184 13.29 -17.65 1.68
CA MET A 184 14.13 -17.01 2.69
C MET A 184 14.61 -18.01 3.74
N GLU A 185 13.73 -18.88 4.23
CA GLU A 185 14.09 -19.95 5.19
C GLU A 185 15.09 -20.93 4.58
N ASP A 186 14.89 -21.35 3.33
CA ASP A 186 15.80 -22.23 2.59
C ASP A 186 17.19 -21.58 2.44
N LEU A 187 17.26 -20.29 2.13
CA LEU A 187 18.50 -19.54 2.03
C LEU A 187 19.22 -19.44 3.39
N LEU A 188 18.51 -19.11 4.45
CA LEU A 188 19.07 -19.04 5.80
C LEU A 188 19.62 -20.41 6.23
N HIS A 189 18.86 -21.47 6.01
CA HIS A 189 19.29 -22.84 6.32
C HIS A 189 20.52 -23.26 5.50
N TYR A 190 20.61 -22.86 4.24
CA TYR A 190 21.77 -23.10 3.39
C TYR A 190 23.02 -22.36 3.89
N TYR A 191 22.91 -21.14 4.39
CA TYR A 191 24.03 -20.39 4.97
C TYR A 191 24.45 -20.91 6.34
N ASP A 192 23.52 -21.30 7.21
CA ASP A 192 23.82 -21.90 8.53
C ASP A 192 24.60 -23.20 8.40
N ILE A 193 24.27 -24.04 7.43
CA ILE A 193 25.02 -25.29 7.16
C ILE A 193 26.45 -24.99 6.68
N ARG A 194 26.67 -23.92 5.90
CA ARG A 194 28.00 -23.55 5.40
C ARG A 194 28.92 -22.88 6.42
N THR A 195 28.36 -22.28 7.46
CA THR A 195 29.14 -21.66 8.54
C THR A 195 29.54 -22.65 9.63
N MET A 196 29.04 -23.89 9.60
CA MET A 196 29.37 -24.97 10.54
C MET A 196 30.50 -25.92 10.03
N HIS A 197 31.13 -25.59 8.92
CA HIS A 197 32.30 -26.28 8.37
C HIS A 197 33.43 -25.28 8.10
#